data_a0029c72990cdb3f366d34928e1267ba
#
_entry.id   a0029c72990cdb3f366d34928e1267ba
#
_cell.length_a   1.000
_cell.length_b   1.000
_cell.length_c   1.000
_cell.angle_alpha   90.00
_cell.angle_beta   90.00
_cell.angle_gamma   90.00
#
_symmetry.space_group_name_H-M   'P 1'
#
loop_
_entity.id
_entity.type
_entity.pdbx_description
1 polymer ?
#
loop_
_entity_poly.entity_id
_entity_poly.type
_entity_poly.pdbx_seq_one_letter_code
_entity_poly.pdbx_strand_id
1 'polypeptide(L)'
;MAETLKHITAFDCLPFDNETATADVLQEFIQSQSKNVFWFSANYNADDDSKLAEYDYRNNNWTAGRFVGEAIFNHNQTDYKITIKPRFGEKLLFRMLEEIFNIRITTSASQTSKSVDWQHYIKRIIAFIWLQKLANANLHGVPKTQVKREYRGQAIRGRLDVRQSMKPLHRSNEVVSTFREKHIDEHIAQIIFQAYQILKSDFEIGKINIPDSAREAINQVHSVVQNKVHISESDYKNIKYKDIYLSWKPLVDLSWDIIMRKQFSLKQDKAKKGFGFFIDMAEVWEQYLRAILKKNLMPYGWRYRNDIQLAYKGYFFQR
;
A
#
# COMPACT_ATOMS: atom_id res chain seq x y z
N MET A 1 -22.04 -7.04 -29.30
CA MET A 1 -21.45 -5.80 -29.81
C MET A 1 -20.15 -5.59 -29.08
N ALA A 2 -19.04 -5.40 -29.78
CA ALA A 2 -17.75 -5.11 -29.13
C ALA A 2 -17.84 -3.69 -28.55
N GLU A 3 -17.82 -3.58 -27.22
CA GLU A 3 -17.79 -2.29 -26.54
C GLU A 3 -16.43 -1.65 -26.81
N THR A 4 -16.42 -0.52 -27.49
CA THR A 4 -15.19 0.22 -27.85
C THR A 4 -14.69 0.96 -26.62
N LEU A 5 -13.56 0.51 -26.08
CA LEU A 5 -12.81 1.22 -25.05
C LEU A 5 -12.23 2.52 -25.64
N LYS A 6 -12.67 3.67 -25.14
CA LYS A 6 -12.12 4.98 -25.54
C LYS A 6 -10.88 5.31 -24.72
N HIS A 7 -9.86 5.82 -25.36
CA HIS A 7 -8.61 6.19 -24.74
C HIS A 7 -8.50 7.71 -24.60
N ILE A 8 -8.19 8.17 -23.39
CA ILE A 8 -7.86 9.56 -23.07
C ILE A 8 -6.41 9.58 -22.60
N THR A 9 -5.58 10.40 -23.24
CA THR A 9 -4.15 10.47 -22.89
C THR A 9 -3.76 11.91 -22.63
N ALA A 10 -2.99 12.13 -21.59
CA ALA A 10 -2.36 13.41 -21.27
C ALA A 10 -0.96 13.19 -20.70
N PHE A 11 -0.20 14.28 -20.58
CA PHE A 11 0.98 14.32 -19.74
C PHE A 11 0.70 15.08 -18.45
N ASP A 12 1.40 14.78 -17.37
CA ASP A 12 1.24 15.46 -16.09
C ASP A 12 1.43 16.99 -16.25
N CYS A 13 0.54 17.76 -15.65
CA CYS A 13 0.48 19.21 -15.73
C CYS A 13 0.34 19.79 -17.16
N LEU A 14 -0.13 19.00 -18.13
CA LEU A 14 -0.39 19.46 -19.48
C LEU A 14 -1.86 19.26 -19.87
N PRO A 15 -2.37 19.99 -20.89
CA PRO A 15 -3.74 19.87 -21.36
C PRO A 15 -4.09 18.45 -21.83
N PHE A 16 -5.35 18.07 -21.63
CA PHE A 16 -5.95 16.91 -22.27
C PHE A 16 -6.28 17.23 -23.73
N ASP A 17 -6.32 16.19 -24.55
CA ASP A 17 -6.85 16.27 -25.90
C ASP A 17 -8.39 16.49 -25.83
N ASN A 18 -8.85 17.62 -26.37
CA ASN A 18 -10.25 18.05 -26.26
C ASN A 18 -11.23 17.18 -27.07
N GLU A 19 -10.79 16.37 -28.02
CA GLU A 19 -11.68 15.54 -28.83
C GLU A 19 -12.32 14.39 -28.04
N THR A 20 -11.56 13.80 -27.10
CA THR A 20 -12.00 12.65 -26.32
C THR A 20 -12.27 12.97 -24.85
N ALA A 21 -11.64 14.01 -24.32
CA ALA A 21 -11.72 14.43 -22.93
C ALA A 21 -12.74 15.56 -22.75
N THR A 22 -14.03 15.26 -22.87
CA THR A 22 -15.09 16.23 -22.61
C THR A 22 -15.22 16.54 -21.12
N ALA A 23 -15.76 17.72 -20.79
CA ALA A 23 -15.94 18.15 -19.40
C ALA A 23 -16.72 17.13 -18.56
N ASP A 24 -17.81 16.55 -19.10
CA ASP A 24 -18.64 15.58 -18.40
C ASP A 24 -17.88 14.28 -18.09
N VAL A 25 -17.06 13.81 -19.03
CA VAL A 25 -16.25 12.59 -18.88
C VAL A 25 -15.16 12.81 -17.83
N LEU A 26 -14.51 13.97 -17.81
CA LEU A 26 -13.47 14.28 -16.82
C LEU A 26 -14.05 14.53 -15.42
N GLN A 27 -15.23 15.15 -15.32
CA GLN A 27 -15.92 15.30 -14.04
C GLN A 27 -16.33 13.95 -13.46
N GLU A 28 -16.88 13.05 -14.26
CA GLU A 28 -17.20 11.68 -13.84
C GLU A 28 -15.93 10.95 -13.40
N PHE A 29 -14.83 11.10 -14.12
CA PHE A 29 -13.54 10.54 -13.75
C PHE A 29 -13.10 11.03 -12.36
N ILE A 30 -13.14 12.34 -12.10
CA ILE A 30 -12.76 12.92 -10.80
C ILE A 30 -13.65 12.37 -9.67
N GLN A 31 -14.97 12.28 -9.91
CA GLN A 31 -15.92 11.81 -8.90
C GLN A 31 -15.85 10.31 -8.64
N SER A 32 -15.61 9.51 -9.66
CA SER A 32 -15.59 8.05 -9.58
C SER A 32 -14.28 7.50 -8.98
N GLN A 33 -13.19 8.25 -9.09
CA GLN A 33 -11.84 7.75 -8.79
C GLN A 33 -11.50 7.69 -7.30
N SER A 34 -12.20 8.40 -6.42
CA SER A 34 -11.90 8.41 -4.98
C SER A 34 -11.96 7.01 -4.33
N LYS A 35 -12.70 6.06 -4.92
CA LYS A 35 -12.94 4.73 -4.33
C LYS A 35 -12.19 3.57 -5.01
N ASN A 36 -11.81 3.70 -6.29
CA ASN A 36 -11.35 2.57 -7.11
C ASN A 36 -9.90 2.66 -7.59
N VAL A 37 -9.18 3.69 -7.19
CA VAL A 37 -7.81 3.96 -7.64
C VAL A 37 -6.82 3.86 -6.51
N PHE A 38 -5.67 3.26 -6.77
CA PHE A 38 -4.55 3.23 -5.84
C PHE A 38 -3.74 4.53 -5.96
N TRP A 39 -3.65 5.25 -4.84
CA TRP A 39 -2.87 6.46 -4.74
C TRP A 39 -1.52 6.18 -4.09
N PHE A 40 -0.47 6.48 -4.80
CA PHE A 40 0.86 6.51 -4.23
C PHE A 40 1.19 7.95 -3.86
N SER A 41 0.80 8.34 -2.67
CA SER A 41 1.14 9.61 -2.03
C SER A 41 1.18 9.40 -0.53
N ALA A 42 2.22 9.91 0.15
CA ALA A 42 2.34 9.83 1.61
C ALA A 42 1.32 10.73 2.32
N ASN A 43 0.87 11.79 1.65
CA ASN A 43 0.05 12.88 2.20
C ASN A 43 -1.27 13.07 1.45
N TYR A 44 -1.85 12.02 0.87
CA TYR A 44 -3.13 12.15 0.20
C TYR A 44 -4.23 12.41 1.25
N ASN A 45 -4.54 13.68 1.46
CA ASN A 45 -5.78 14.14 2.07
C ASN A 45 -6.75 14.45 0.95
N ALA A 46 -7.94 13.85 0.97
CA ALA A 46 -8.97 14.02 -0.06
C ALA A 46 -9.43 15.49 -0.24
N ASP A 47 -9.09 16.34 0.72
CA ASP A 47 -9.49 17.76 0.76
C ASP A 47 -8.41 18.72 0.23
N ASP A 48 -7.21 18.22 -0.10
CA ASP A 48 -6.10 19.07 -0.49
C ASP A 48 -5.92 19.07 -2.02
N ASP A 49 -5.42 20.17 -2.57
CA ASP A 49 -5.14 20.59 -3.95
C ASP A 49 -4.66 19.53 -4.99
N SER A 50 -4.80 18.26 -4.68
CA SER A 50 -4.38 17.14 -5.50
C SER A 50 -5.46 16.74 -6.49
N LYS A 51 -5.78 17.61 -7.43
CA LYS A 51 -6.76 17.30 -8.48
C LYS A 51 -6.11 16.48 -9.59
N LEU A 52 -6.78 15.41 -10.00
CA LEU A 52 -6.38 14.58 -11.16
C LEU A 52 -6.50 15.35 -12.46
N ALA A 53 -7.51 16.18 -12.56
CA ALA A 53 -7.74 17.09 -13.67
C ALA A 53 -8.34 18.39 -13.14
N GLU A 54 -7.96 19.51 -13.72
CA GLU A 54 -8.42 20.83 -13.36
C GLU A 54 -8.78 21.62 -14.62
N TYR A 55 -9.85 22.40 -14.53
CA TYR A 55 -10.23 23.27 -15.64
C TYR A 55 -9.44 24.57 -15.58
N ASP A 56 -8.66 24.83 -16.62
CA ASP A 56 -7.93 26.08 -16.77
C ASP A 56 -8.80 27.12 -17.46
N TYR A 57 -9.34 28.04 -16.67
CA TYR A 57 -10.20 29.13 -17.16
C TYR A 57 -9.49 30.11 -18.09
N ARG A 58 -8.14 30.20 -18.04
CA ARG A 58 -7.37 31.11 -18.88
C ARG A 58 -7.27 30.60 -20.31
N ASN A 59 -7.04 29.29 -20.43
CA ASN A 59 -6.84 28.63 -21.71
C ASN A 59 -8.09 27.91 -22.21
N ASN A 60 -9.18 27.95 -21.43
CA ASN A 60 -10.46 27.33 -21.73
C ASN A 60 -10.34 25.82 -22.05
N ASN A 61 -9.50 25.12 -21.31
CA ASN A 61 -9.25 23.68 -21.48
C ASN A 61 -9.07 22.95 -20.15
N TRP A 62 -9.19 21.64 -20.19
CA TRP A 62 -8.87 20.78 -19.07
C TRP A 62 -7.40 20.42 -19.08
N THR A 63 -6.72 20.53 -17.93
CA THR A 63 -5.34 20.14 -17.73
C THR A 63 -5.25 18.99 -16.74
N ALA A 64 -4.33 18.06 -17.01
CA ALA A 64 -4.00 17.01 -16.06
C ALA A 64 -3.28 17.61 -14.84
N GLY A 65 -3.56 17.06 -13.67
CA GLY A 65 -2.83 17.40 -12.45
C GLY A 65 -1.43 16.80 -12.43
N ARG A 66 -0.80 16.84 -11.25
CA ARG A 66 0.56 16.34 -11.03
C ARG A 66 0.68 14.81 -10.90
N PHE A 67 -0.39 14.08 -11.15
CA PHE A 67 -0.45 12.64 -11.01
C PHE A 67 -0.15 11.93 -12.34
N VAL A 68 0.62 10.85 -12.26
CA VAL A 68 0.95 9.97 -13.38
C VAL A 68 0.40 8.59 -13.12
N GLY A 69 -0.27 8.00 -14.10
CA GLY A 69 -0.86 6.68 -13.95
C GLY A 69 -1.97 6.40 -14.96
N GLU A 70 -2.75 5.40 -14.68
CA GLU A 70 -3.89 5.03 -15.52
C GLU A 70 -5.07 4.51 -14.70
N ALA A 71 -6.27 4.72 -15.23
CA ALA A 71 -7.49 4.14 -14.68
C ALA A 71 -8.49 3.84 -15.78
N ILE A 72 -9.38 2.89 -15.50
CA ILE A 72 -10.54 2.60 -16.35
C ILE A 72 -11.80 2.96 -15.57
N PHE A 73 -12.71 3.67 -16.21
CA PHE A 73 -13.98 4.06 -15.62
C PHE A 73 -15.07 3.99 -16.68
N ASN A 74 -16.33 3.92 -16.24
CA ASN A 74 -17.49 3.89 -17.12
C ASN A 74 -18.24 5.21 -17.02
N HIS A 75 -18.56 5.79 -18.15
CA HIS A 75 -19.44 6.96 -18.27
C HIS A 75 -20.45 6.73 -19.39
N ASN A 76 -21.73 6.85 -19.08
CA ASN A 76 -22.83 6.65 -20.04
C ASN A 76 -22.71 5.35 -20.85
N GLN A 77 -22.51 4.21 -20.19
CA GLN A 77 -22.33 2.87 -20.79
C GLN A 77 -21.13 2.74 -21.74
N THR A 78 -20.24 3.72 -21.75
CA THR A 78 -19.00 3.68 -22.52
C THR A 78 -17.82 3.57 -21.54
N ASP A 79 -16.90 2.64 -21.81
CA ASP A 79 -15.69 2.51 -21.02
C ASP A 79 -14.60 3.43 -21.54
N TYR A 80 -13.99 4.14 -20.62
CA TYR A 80 -12.88 5.03 -20.87
C TYR A 80 -11.65 4.54 -20.15
N LYS A 81 -10.51 4.53 -20.82
CA LYS A 81 -9.19 4.38 -20.21
C LYS A 81 -8.47 5.71 -20.26
N ILE A 82 -8.24 6.31 -19.09
CA ILE A 82 -7.41 7.50 -18.96
C ILE A 82 -5.98 7.09 -18.62
N THR A 83 -5.01 7.70 -19.29
CA THR A 83 -3.58 7.47 -19.07
C THR A 83 -2.88 8.82 -19.00
N ILE A 84 -2.36 9.17 -17.82
CA ILE A 84 -1.54 10.36 -17.62
C ILE A 84 -0.08 9.91 -17.55
N LYS A 85 0.72 10.37 -18.53
CA LYS A 85 2.13 10.01 -18.67
C LYS A 85 3.04 11.05 -18.02
N PRO A 86 4.24 10.66 -17.54
CA PRO A 86 5.19 11.63 -17.03
C PRO A 86 5.75 12.50 -18.17
N ARG A 87 5.64 13.83 -18.04
CA ARG A 87 6.13 14.79 -19.03
C ARG A 87 7.64 14.71 -19.28
N PHE A 88 8.40 14.25 -18.31
CA PHE A 88 9.84 14.03 -18.43
C PHE A 88 10.23 12.65 -18.95
N GLY A 89 9.24 11.84 -19.33
CA GLY A 89 9.42 10.51 -19.86
C GLY A 89 9.51 9.41 -18.80
N GLU A 90 9.08 8.22 -19.18
CA GLU A 90 8.99 7.05 -18.28
C GLU A 90 10.35 6.61 -17.74
N LYS A 91 11.43 6.73 -18.57
CA LYS A 91 12.79 6.34 -18.18
C LYS A 91 13.30 7.13 -16.96
N LEU A 92 12.99 8.43 -16.91
CA LEU A 92 13.39 9.26 -15.76
C LEU A 92 12.62 8.88 -14.51
N LEU A 93 11.32 8.66 -14.63
CA LEU A 93 10.49 8.22 -13.50
C LEU A 93 10.99 6.89 -12.95
N PHE A 94 11.30 5.91 -13.80
CA PHE A 94 11.85 4.63 -13.36
C PHE A 94 13.18 4.80 -12.63
N ARG A 95 14.07 5.62 -13.15
CA ARG A 95 15.34 5.94 -12.48
C ARG A 95 15.15 6.62 -11.13
N MET A 96 14.18 7.53 -11.02
CA MET A 96 13.83 8.15 -9.73
C MET A 96 13.36 7.11 -8.72
N LEU A 97 12.47 6.21 -9.12
CA LEU A 97 11.95 5.15 -8.26
C LEU A 97 13.04 4.13 -7.88
N GLU A 98 13.95 3.80 -8.79
CA GLU A 98 15.13 2.96 -8.49
C GLU A 98 16.03 3.56 -7.40
N GLU A 99 16.31 4.86 -7.47
CA GLU A 99 17.13 5.55 -6.47
C GLU A 99 16.39 5.71 -5.13
N ILE A 100 15.09 6.02 -5.15
CA ILE A 100 14.27 6.15 -3.93
C ILE A 100 14.23 4.84 -3.15
N PHE A 101 14.02 3.74 -3.86
CA PHE A 101 13.82 2.42 -3.23
C PHE A 101 15.10 1.58 -3.20
N ASN A 102 16.21 2.09 -3.75
CA ASN A 102 17.47 1.37 -3.90
C ASN A 102 17.29 -0.01 -4.58
N ILE A 103 16.51 -0.03 -5.67
CA ILE A 103 16.23 -1.23 -6.47
C ILE A 103 16.86 -1.06 -7.83
N ARG A 104 17.46 -2.12 -8.35
CA ARG A 104 17.78 -2.21 -9.79
C ARG A 104 16.64 -2.95 -10.48
N ILE A 105 15.91 -2.25 -11.33
CA ILE A 105 14.91 -2.86 -12.19
C ILE A 105 15.60 -3.25 -13.47
N THR A 106 15.98 -4.52 -13.59
CA THR A 106 16.46 -5.08 -14.84
C THR A 106 15.31 -5.10 -15.84
N THR A 107 15.18 -4.05 -16.63
CA THR A 107 14.45 -4.11 -17.88
C THR A 107 15.24 -5.06 -18.77
N SER A 108 14.66 -6.23 -19.07
CA SER A 108 15.26 -7.17 -20.03
C SER A 108 15.51 -6.41 -21.31
N ALA A 109 16.77 -6.22 -21.67
CA ALA A 109 17.23 -5.38 -22.80
C ALA A 109 16.81 -5.88 -24.20
N SER A 110 15.91 -6.87 -24.28
CA SER A 110 15.47 -7.48 -25.54
C SER A 110 14.13 -6.98 -26.09
N GLN A 111 13.52 -5.97 -25.47
CA GLN A 111 12.30 -5.36 -26.03
C GLN A 111 12.59 -3.98 -26.62
N THR A 112 13.19 -4.01 -27.80
CA THR A 112 13.07 -2.91 -28.74
C THR A 112 11.61 -2.61 -29.02
N SER A 113 11.16 -1.38 -28.72
CA SER A 113 9.95 -0.71 -29.25
C SER A 113 8.56 -1.24 -28.92
N LYS A 114 8.34 -1.93 -27.81
CA LYS A 114 6.96 -2.08 -27.25
C LYS A 114 6.81 -1.23 -26.01
N SER A 115 5.73 -0.45 -25.95
CA SER A 115 5.35 0.33 -24.76
C SER A 115 5.58 -0.53 -23.52
N VAL A 116 6.41 -0.04 -22.60
CA VAL A 116 6.62 -0.70 -21.30
C VAL A 116 5.24 -0.92 -20.70
N ASP A 117 4.91 -2.16 -20.32
CA ASP A 117 3.63 -2.44 -19.67
C ASP A 117 3.65 -1.77 -18.29
N TRP A 118 3.14 -0.57 -18.29
CA TRP A 118 3.07 0.35 -17.17
C TRP A 118 2.39 -0.26 -15.96
N GLN A 119 1.31 -1.03 -16.19
CA GLN A 119 0.59 -1.73 -15.11
C GLN A 119 1.48 -2.76 -14.41
N HIS A 120 2.24 -3.51 -15.19
CA HIS A 120 3.13 -4.53 -14.65
C HIS A 120 4.24 -3.92 -13.78
N TYR A 121 4.81 -2.80 -14.26
CA TYR A 121 5.84 -2.07 -13.53
C TYR A 121 5.33 -1.53 -12.18
N ILE A 122 4.17 -0.91 -12.20
CA ILE A 122 3.52 -0.35 -11.00
C ILE A 122 3.18 -1.43 -9.98
N LYS A 123 2.66 -2.57 -10.41
CA LYS A 123 2.40 -3.71 -9.53
C LYS A 123 3.65 -4.15 -8.79
N ARG A 124 4.79 -4.19 -9.47
CA ARG A 124 6.09 -4.52 -8.85
C ARG A 124 6.51 -3.47 -7.83
N ILE A 125 6.30 -2.19 -8.10
CA ILE A 125 6.61 -1.10 -7.15
C ILE A 125 5.75 -1.24 -5.89
N ILE A 126 4.44 -1.47 -6.03
CA ILE A 126 3.54 -1.66 -4.89
C ILE A 126 4.01 -2.85 -4.03
N ALA A 127 4.31 -3.97 -4.66
CA ALA A 127 4.82 -5.15 -3.97
C ALA A 127 6.13 -4.86 -3.23
N PHE A 128 7.03 -4.10 -3.84
CA PHE A 128 8.28 -3.69 -3.22
C PHE A 128 8.07 -2.76 -2.02
N ILE A 129 7.23 -1.73 -2.17
CA ILE A 129 6.90 -0.80 -1.08
C ILE A 129 6.30 -1.56 0.10
N TRP A 130 5.42 -2.51 -0.19
CA TRP A 130 4.81 -3.35 0.84
C TRP A 130 5.87 -4.17 1.58
N LEU A 131 6.82 -4.79 0.86
CA LEU A 131 7.93 -5.52 1.48
C LEU A 131 8.83 -4.64 2.34
N GLN A 132 9.14 -3.42 1.89
CA GLN A 132 9.93 -2.46 2.66
C GLN A 132 9.19 -2.01 3.93
N LYS A 133 7.90 -1.71 3.81
CA LYS A 133 7.06 -1.40 4.98
C LYS A 133 7.01 -2.58 5.95
N LEU A 134 6.91 -3.82 5.47
CA LEU A 134 6.91 -5.02 6.30
C LEU A 134 8.26 -5.20 7.01
N ALA A 135 9.38 -5.04 6.29
CA ALA A 135 10.71 -5.13 6.87
C ALA A 135 10.91 -4.09 7.99
N ASN A 136 10.49 -2.85 7.75
CA ASN A 136 10.56 -1.78 8.73
C ASN A 136 9.60 -1.98 9.92
N ALA A 137 8.40 -2.49 9.66
CA ALA A 137 7.43 -2.77 10.72
C ALA A 137 7.92 -3.88 11.65
N ASN A 138 8.62 -4.88 11.11
CA ASN A 138 9.07 -6.06 11.87
C ASN A 138 10.30 -5.82 12.77
N LEU A 139 10.78 -4.60 12.93
CA LEU A 139 11.93 -4.29 13.82
C LEU A 139 11.73 -4.78 15.26
N HIS A 140 10.48 -4.79 15.74
CA HIS A 140 10.10 -5.27 17.07
C HIS A 140 9.34 -6.60 17.04
N GLY A 141 9.39 -7.31 15.91
CA GLY A 141 8.65 -8.54 15.67
C GLY A 141 7.17 -8.31 15.32
N VAL A 142 6.47 -9.41 15.05
CA VAL A 142 5.04 -9.39 14.72
C VAL A 142 4.21 -9.00 15.93
N PRO A 143 3.16 -8.17 15.80
CA PRO A 143 2.30 -7.73 16.90
C PRO A 143 1.72 -8.88 17.69
N LYS A 144 1.82 -8.79 19.03
CA LYS A 144 1.32 -9.82 19.95
C LYS A 144 0.33 -9.21 20.92
N THR A 145 -0.79 -9.93 21.10
CA THR A 145 -1.80 -9.67 22.12
C THR A 145 -1.65 -10.64 23.27
N GLN A 146 -2.12 -10.24 24.45
CA GLN A 146 -2.17 -11.13 25.62
C GLN A 146 -3.53 -11.78 25.69
N VAL A 147 -3.55 -13.10 25.54
CA VAL A 147 -4.77 -13.91 25.70
C VAL A 147 -4.76 -14.58 27.06
N LYS A 148 -5.86 -14.49 27.79
CA LYS A 148 -6.04 -15.20 29.07
C LYS A 148 -6.37 -16.66 28.74
N ARG A 149 -5.55 -17.58 29.24
CA ARG A 149 -5.79 -19.03 29.12
C ARG A 149 -6.01 -19.66 30.47
N GLU A 150 -6.85 -20.67 30.47
CA GLU A 150 -7.07 -21.54 31.60
C GLU A 150 -6.19 -22.78 31.46
N TYR A 151 -5.51 -23.12 32.52
CA TYR A 151 -4.71 -24.35 32.61
C TYR A 151 -5.28 -25.22 33.71
N ARG A 152 -5.50 -26.48 33.39
CA ARG A 152 -5.95 -27.52 34.33
C ARG A 152 -4.89 -28.59 34.41
N GLY A 153 -4.41 -28.89 35.61
CA GLY A 153 -3.38 -29.91 35.83
C GLY A 153 -2.82 -29.81 37.25
N GLN A 154 -1.79 -30.59 37.52
CA GLN A 154 -1.19 -30.68 38.86
C GLN A 154 -0.29 -29.49 39.26
N ALA A 155 0.05 -28.63 38.31
CA ALA A 155 0.88 -27.45 38.54
C ALA A 155 0.07 -26.16 38.44
N ILE A 156 0.42 -25.14 39.22
CA ILE A 156 -0.18 -23.80 39.11
C ILE A 156 0.56 -23.01 38.03
N ARG A 157 -0.16 -22.56 37.00
CA ARG A 157 0.35 -21.64 35.99
C ARG A 157 -0.34 -20.29 36.11
N GLY A 158 0.37 -19.30 36.62
CA GLY A 158 -0.17 -17.96 36.83
C GLY A 158 -1.06 -17.86 38.07
N ARG A 159 -2.31 -17.37 37.95
CA ARG A 159 -3.23 -17.14 39.08
C ARG A 159 -4.13 -18.37 39.32
N LEU A 160 -4.06 -18.94 40.52
CA LEU A 160 -4.93 -20.04 40.93
C LEU A 160 -6.39 -19.58 41.00
N ASP A 161 -7.29 -20.32 40.40
CA ASP A 161 -8.74 -20.20 40.61
C ASP A 161 -9.17 -21.22 41.66
N VAL A 162 -9.23 -20.76 42.90
CA VAL A 162 -9.55 -21.64 44.04
C VAL A 162 -10.94 -22.24 43.89
N ARG A 163 -11.91 -21.44 43.45
CA ARG A 163 -13.30 -21.89 43.31
C ARG A 163 -13.48 -23.01 42.31
N GLN A 164 -12.83 -22.84 41.15
CA GLN A 164 -12.88 -23.86 40.09
C GLN A 164 -12.00 -25.08 40.42
N SER A 165 -10.97 -24.91 41.26
CA SER A 165 -10.05 -26.00 41.63
C SER A 165 -10.63 -26.96 42.68
N MET A 166 -11.60 -26.56 43.47
CA MET A 166 -12.10 -27.39 44.59
C MET A 166 -12.58 -28.78 44.18
N LYS A 167 -13.36 -28.87 43.09
CA LYS A 167 -13.88 -30.16 42.60
C LYS A 167 -12.83 -31.05 41.99
N PRO A 168 -12.03 -30.58 41.03
CA PRO A 168 -10.95 -31.39 40.40
C PRO A 168 -9.82 -31.74 41.38
N LEU A 169 -9.53 -30.91 42.39
CA LEU A 169 -8.52 -31.21 43.37
C LEU A 169 -8.87 -32.48 44.18
N HIS A 170 -10.14 -32.63 44.57
CA HIS A 170 -10.61 -33.83 45.32
C HIS A 170 -10.71 -35.08 44.45
N ARG A 171 -10.87 -34.96 43.13
CA ARG A 171 -11.11 -36.11 42.24
C ARG A 171 -9.85 -36.59 41.54
N SER A 172 -9.03 -35.67 41.03
CA SER A 172 -7.90 -35.95 40.12
C SER A 172 -6.60 -35.29 40.57
N ASN A 173 -6.56 -34.67 41.76
CA ASN A 173 -5.39 -33.89 42.22
C ASN A 173 -4.94 -32.80 41.25
N GLU A 174 -5.91 -32.19 40.56
CA GLU A 174 -5.69 -31.12 39.58
C GLU A 174 -6.16 -29.79 40.10
N VAL A 175 -5.48 -28.72 39.74
CA VAL A 175 -5.86 -27.33 40.00
C VAL A 175 -6.19 -26.60 38.75
N VAL A 176 -7.05 -25.62 38.82
CA VAL A 176 -7.40 -24.71 37.74
C VAL A 176 -6.68 -23.39 37.98
N SER A 177 -5.90 -22.97 36.99
CA SER A 177 -5.16 -21.71 37.08
C SER A 177 -5.30 -20.93 35.77
N THR A 178 -5.23 -19.61 35.85
CA THR A 178 -5.33 -18.73 34.71
C THR A 178 -4.02 -17.97 34.52
N PHE A 179 -3.51 -18.00 33.28
CA PHE A 179 -2.29 -17.28 32.93
C PHE A 179 -2.50 -16.46 31.66
N ARG A 180 -1.62 -15.53 31.41
CA ARG A 180 -1.61 -14.73 30.18
C ARG A 180 -0.50 -15.20 29.28
N GLU A 181 -0.87 -15.52 28.07
CA GLU A 181 0.06 -15.93 27.01
C GLU A 181 0.08 -14.89 25.90
N LYS A 182 1.26 -14.67 25.31
CA LYS A 182 1.41 -13.78 24.18
C LYS A 182 1.18 -14.56 22.91
N HIS A 183 0.12 -14.23 22.19
CA HIS A 183 -0.18 -14.75 20.86
C HIS A 183 -0.04 -13.65 19.82
N ILE A 184 0.35 -14.02 18.60
CA ILE A 184 0.31 -13.09 17.46
C ILE A 184 -1.12 -12.62 17.28
N ASP A 185 -1.28 -11.33 17.00
CA ASP A 185 -2.59 -10.74 16.74
C ASP A 185 -3.19 -11.34 15.46
N GLU A 186 -4.31 -12.05 15.62
CA GLU A 186 -4.93 -12.81 14.53
C GLU A 186 -5.47 -11.90 13.43
N HIS A 187 -6.04 -10.73 13.77
CA HIS A 187 -6.59 -9.81 12.78
C HIS A 187 -5.48 -9.21 11.90
N ILE A 188 -4.39 -8.74 12.55
CA ILE A 188 -3.23 -8.23 11.82
C ILE A 188 -2.61 -9.32 10.97
N ALA A 189 -2.41 -10.53 11.54
CA ALA A 189 -1.83 -11.64 10.80
C ALA A 189 -2.64 -12.00 9.55
N GLN A 190 -3.96 -12.05 9.66
CA GLN A 190 -4.84 -12.36 8.55
C GLN A 190 -4.84 -11.29 7.46
N ILE A 191 -4.84 -9.99 7.82
CA ILE A 191 -4.73 -8.89 6.84
C ILE A 191 -3.43 -9.00 6.06
N ILE A 192 -2.31 -9.16 6.76
CA ILE A 192 -0.99 -9.29 6.14
C ILE A 192 -0.91 -10.53 5.23
N PHE A 193 -1.44 -11.66 5.70
CA PHE A 193 -1.46 -12.90 4.93
C PHE A 193 -2.30 -12.77 3.65
N GLN A 194 -3.50 -12.21 3.73
CA GLN A 194 -4.37 -12.01 2.56
C GLN A 194 -3.74 -11.06 1.55
N ALA A 195 -3.17 -9.94 2.01
CA ALA A 195 -2.44 -9.01 1.15
C ALA A 195 -1.25 -9.69 0.47
N TYR A 196 -0.46 -10.49 1.21
CA TYR A 196 0.65 -11.25 0.65
C TYR A 196 0.20 -12.24 -0.43
N GLN A 197 -0.92 -12.94 -0.24
CA GLN A 197 -1.47 -13.86 -1.25
C GLN A 197 -1.86 -13.11 -2.53
N ILE A 198 -2.50 -11.95 -2.41
CA ILE A 198 -2.84 -11.10 -3.56
C ILE A 198 -1.57 -10.60 -4.26
N LEU A 199 -0.58 -10.13 -3.50
CA LEU A 199 0.69 -9.68 -4.06
C LEU A 199 1.46 -10.82 -4.74
N LYS A 200 1.34 -12.04 -4.25
CA LYS A 200 1.96 -13.23 -4.86
C LYS A 200 1.28 -13.61 -6.17
N SER A 201 -0.05 -13.55 -6.24
CA SER A 201 -0.80 -13.94 -7.44
C SER A 201 -0.78 -12.87 -8.54
N ASP A 202 -0.96 -11.59 -8.17
CA ASP A 202 -1.28 -10.53 -9.13
C ASP A 202 -0.14 -9.53 -9.34
N PHE A 203 0.83 -9.45 -8.42
CA PHE A 203 1.88 -8.44 -8.39
C PHE A 203 3.31 -9.04 -8.50
N GLU A 204 3.40 -10.34 -8.73
CA GLU A 204 4.68 -11.04 -8.96
C GLU A 204 5.74 -10.81 -7.85
N ILE A 205 5.31 -10.70 -6.60
CA ILE A 205 6.20 -10.44 -5.46
C ILE A 205 7.36 -11.46 -5.37
N GLY A 206 7.15 -12.67 -5.87
CA GLY A 206 8.19 -13.72 -5.89
C GLY A 206 9.38 -13.42 -6.81
N LYS A 207 9.26 -12.45 -7.72
CA LYS A 207 10.36 -11.96 -8.57
C LYS A 207 11.17 -10.84 -7.93
N ILE A 208 10.78 -10.39 -6.73
CA ILE A 208 11.45 -9.34 -5.96
C ILE A 208 12.30 -10.01 -4.88
N ASN A 209 13.48 -9.46 -4.63
CA ASN A 209 14.29 -9.92 -3.51
C ASN A 209 13.61 -9.52 -2.19
N ILE A 210 13.19 -10.53 -1.41
CA ILE A 210 12.47 -10.33 -0.14
C ILE A 210 13.52 -10.12 0.97
N PRO A 211 13.52 -8.98 1.68
CA PRO A 211 14.38 -8.75 2.84
C PRO A 211 14.18 -9.84 3.91
N ASP A 212 15.24 -10.24 4.60
CA ASP A 212 15.19 -11.34 5.58
C ASP A 212 14.21 -11.07 6.72
N SER A 213 14.14 -9.83 7.22
CA SER A 213 13.16 -9.44 8.24
C SER A 213 11.70 -9.54 7.75
N ALA A 214 11.45 -9.22 6.47
CA ALA A 214 10.12 -9.39 5.88
C ALA A 214 9.79 -10.88 5.69
N ARG A 215 10.76 -11.68 5.28
CA ARG A 215 10.60 -13.14 5.15
C ARG A 215 10.27 -13.79 6.47
N GLU A 216 10.96 -13.39 7.54
CA GLU A 216 10.69 -13.86 8.89
C GLU A 216 9.27 -13.52 9.33
N ALA A 217 8.83 -12.26 9.13
CA ALA A 217 7.48 -11.83 9.46
C ALA A 217 6.42 -12.63 8.69
N ILE A 218 6.63 -12.86 7.38
CA ILE A 218 5.72 -13.66 6.54
C ILE A 218 5.60 -15.09 7.09
N ASN A 219 6.72 -15.71 7.47
CA ASN A 219 6.73 -17.07 8.02
C ASN A 219 6.00 -17.14 9.36
N GLN A 220 6.21 -16.16 10.26
CA GLN A 220 5.51 -16.07 11.54
C GLN A 220 4.01 -15.87 11.34
N VAL A 221 3.59 -14.98 10.45
CA VAL A 221 2.19 -14.76 10.09
C VAL A 221 1.57 -16.03 9.51
N HIS A 222 2.27 -16.71 8.59
CA HIS A 222 1.80 -17.94 7.97
C HIS A 222 1.59 -19.08 8.97
N SER A 223 2.42 -19.17 10.02
CA SER A 223 2.29 -20.22 11.04
C SER A 223 1.04 -20.07 11.91
N VAL A 224 0.45 -18.89 12.00
CA VAL A 224 -0.71 -18.60 12.85
C VAL A 224 -2.02 -18.63 12.06
N VAL A 225 -1.98 -18.24 10.79
CA VAL A 225 -3.18 -18.20 9.93
C VAL A 225 -3.49 -19.61 9.41
N GLN A 226 -4.26 -20.38 10.20
CA GLN A 226 -4.64 -21.76 9.84
C GLN A 226 -5.87 -21.82 8.92
N ASN A 227 -6.76 -20.84 8.96
CA ASN A 227 -7.99 -20.78 8.18
C ASN A 227 -8.13 -19.44 7.45
N LYS A 228 -8.64 -19.49 6.21
CA LYS A 228 -9.00 -18.30 5.44
C LYS A 228 -10.26 -17.64 6.04
N VAL A 229 -10.12 -16.96 7.16
CA VAL A 229 -11.22 -16.19 7.72
C VAL A 229 -11.28 -14.86 6.99
N HIS A 230 -12.46 -14.50 6.52
CA HIS A 230 -12.70 -13.19 5.91
C HIS A 230 -12.74 -12.14 7.02
N ILE A 231 -11.84 -11.16 6.96
CA ILE A 231 -11.84 -10.03 7.90
C ILE A 231 -12.86 -9.01 7.43
N SER A 232 -13.71 -8.58 8.35
CA SER A 232 -14.66 -7.51 8.09
C SER A 232 -14.01 -6.13 8.23
N GLU A 233 -14.63 -5.12 7.63
CA GLU A 233 -14.20 -3.72 7.79
C GLU A 233 -14.25 -3.26 9.27
N SER A 234 -15.20 -3.81 10.05
CA SER A 234 -15.29 -3.54 11.48
C SER A 234 -14.08 -4.09 12.25
N ASP A 235 -13.60 -5.28 11.90
CA ASP A 235 -12.43 -5.87 12.53
C ASP A 235 -11.18 -5.04 12.25
N TYR A 236 -11.00 -4.60 11.00
CA TYR A 236 -9.92 -3.70 10.63
C TYR A 236 -9.95 -2.37 11.41
N LYS A 237 -11.11 -1.71 11.48
CA LYS A 237 -11.26 -0.43 12.20
C LYS A 237 -11.05 -0.54 13.71
N ASN A 238 -11.29 -1.72 14.27
CA ASN A 238 -11.15 -1.98 15.70
C ASN A 238 -9.75 -2.44 16.14
N ILE A 239 -8.78 -2.56 15.20
CA ILE A 239 -7.40 -2.94 15.54
C ILE A 239 -6.77 -1.87 16.43
N LYS A 240 -6.31 -2.30 17.60
CA LYS A 240 -5.60 -1.43 18.55
C LYS A 240 -4.12 -1.76 18.54
N TYR A 241 -3.30 -0.77 18.27
CA TYR A 241 -1.85 -0.91 18.27
C TYR A 241 -1.28 -0.48 19.63
N LYS A 242 -0.35 -1.26 20.17
CA LYS A 242 0.51 -0.80 21.26
C LYS A 242 1.61 0.09 20.66
N ASP A 243 2.14 1.02 21.45
CA ASP A 243 3.15 1.98 21.00
C ASP A 243 4.34 1.33 20.29
N ILE A 244 4.82 0.18 20.78
CA ILE A 244 5.91 -0.59 20.18
C ILE A 244 5.56 -1.15 18.79
N TYR A 245 4.29 -1.26 18.45
CA TYR A 245 3.80 -1.82 17.17
C TYR A 245 3.14 -0.76 16.27
N LEU A 246 3.27 0.53 16.56
CA LEU A 246 2.73 1.61 15.72
C LEU A 246 3.30 1.58 14.30
N SER A 247 4.52 1.08 14.12
CA SER A 247 5.13 0.87 12.80
C SER A 247 4.35 -0.08 11.88
N TRP A 248 3.49 -0.94 12.46
CA TRP A 248 2.64 -1.87 11.70
C TRP A 248 1.41 -1.19 11.09
N LYS A 249 0.94 -0.08 11.67
CA LYS A 249 -0.27 0.58 11.19
C LYS A 249 -0.20 0.95 9.70
N PRO A 250 0.83 1.68 9.20
CA PRO A 250 0.91 2.04 7.78
C PRO A 250 1.00 0.83 6.83
N LEU A 251 1.53 -0.29 7.31
CA LEU A 251 1.58 -1.54 6.56
C LEU A 251 0.20 -2.22 6.51
N VAL A 252 -0.51 -2.26 7.64
CA VAL A 252 -1.85 -2.85 7.73
C VAL A 252 -2.84 -2.04 6.91
N ASP A 253 -2.75 -0.70 6.95
CA ASP A 253 -3.58 0.20 6.14
C ASP A 253 -3.34 -0.06 4.63
N LEU A 254 -2.08 -0.13 4.18
CA LEU A 254 -1.75 -0.48 2.80
C LEU A 254 -2.24 -1.89 2.43
N SER A 255 -2.10 -2.85 3.33
CA SER A 255 -2.55 -4.23 3.11
C SER A 255 -4.07 -4.31 2.98
N TRP A 256 -4.79 -3.56 3.80
CA TRP A 256 -6.24 -3.44 3.73
C TRP A 256 -6.70 -2.84 2.41
N ASP A 257 -6.05 -1.77 1.95
CA ASP A 257 -6.31 -1.17 0.65
C ASP A 257 -6.13 -2.15 -0.51
N ILE A 258 -5.09 -2.96 -0.49
CA ILE A 258 -4.84 -4.00 -1.49
C ILE A 258 -5.97 -5.04 -1.49
N ILE A 259 -6.41 -5.49 -0.32
CA ILE A 259 -7.49 -6.48 -0.16
C ILE A 259 -8.82 -5.92 -0.67
N MET A 260 -9.18 -4.71 -0.24
CA MET A 260 -10.47 -4.11 -0.62
C MET A 260 -10.57 -3.90 -2.12
N ARG A 261 -9.52 -3.45 -2.78
CA ARG A 261 -9.51 -3.25 -4.23
C ARG A 261 -9.62 -4.55 -5.01
N LYS A 262 -8.97 -5.62 -4.55
CA LYS A 262 -9.16 -6.95 -5.12
C LYS A 262 -10.61 -7.40 -5.01
N GLN A 263 -11.27 -7.17 -3.86
CA GLN A 263 -12.67 -7.54 -3.65
C GLN A 263 -13.62 -6.73 -4.53
N PHE A 264 -13.41 -5.42 -4.68
CA PHE A 264 -14.18 -4.60 -5.62
C PHE A 264 -14.01 -5.09 -7.06
N SER A 265 -12.79 -5.41 -7.44
CA SER A 265 -12.50 -6.00 -8.76
C SER A 265 -13.23 -7.33 -9.01
N LEU A 266 -13.48 -8.14 -8.00
CA LEU A 266 -14.19 -9.41 -8.15
C LEU A 266 -15.72 -9.27 -8.18
N LYS A 267 -16.27 -8.21 -7.58
CA LYS A 267 -17.73 -7.96 -7.49
C LYS A 267 -18.31 -7.29 -8.75
N GLN A 268 -17.51 -6.57 -9.51
CA GLN A 268 -17.91 -6.01 -10.79
C GLN A 268 -17.61 -7.01 -11.92
N ASP A 269 -18.51 -7.18 -12.87
CA ASP A 269 -18.48 -8.21 -13.91
C ASP A 269 -17.15 -8.38 -14.65
N LYS A 270 -16.85 -9.63 -15.02
CA LYS A 270 -15.58 -10.17 -15.46
C LYS A 270 -14.89 -9.50 -16.67
N ALA A 271 -15.51 -8.57 -17.35
CA ALA A 271 -15.03 -8.08 -18.64
C ALA A 271 -14.17 -6.80 -18.60
N LYS A 272 -14.18 -5.98 -17.51
CA LYS A 272 -13.72 -4.57 -17.61
C LYS A 272 -12.92 -4.07 -16.42
N LYS A 273 -11.96 -4.86 -15.93
CA LYS A 273 -11.27 -4.55 -14.68
C LYS A 273 -9.84 -4.07 -14.89
N GLY A 274 -9.69 -2.77 -15.10
CA GLY A 274 -8.43 -2.07 -14.94
C GLY A 274 -8.19 -1.71 -13.45
N PHE A 275 -7.07 -2.13 -12.92
CA PHE A 275 -6.57 -1.63 -11.66
C PHE A 275 -6.12 -0.17 -11.90
N GLY A 276 -6.87 0.79 -11.35
CA GLY A 276 -6.49 2.20 -11.44
C GLY A 276 -5.36 2.50 -10.46
N PHE A 277 -4.38 3.27 -10.93
CA PHE A 277 -3.21 3.62 -10.15
C PHE A 277 -2.69 5.00 -10.56
N PHE A 278 -2.41 5.85 -9.56
CA PHE A 278 -1.77 7.13 -9.77
C PHE A 278 -0.65 7.39 -8.76
N ILE A 279 0.46 7.92 -9.26
CA ILE A 279 1.62 8.36 -8.48
C ILE A 279 1.64 9.88 -8.45
N ASP A 280 1.81 10.46 -7.28
CA ASP A 280 2.09 11.89 -7.12
C ASP A 280 3.54 12.18 -7.53
N MET A 281 3.72 12.85 -8.69
CA MET A 281 5.03 13.16 -9.23
C MET A 281 5.80 14.18 -8.39
N ALA A 282 5.10 15.08 -7.69
CA ALA A 282 5.75 16.04 -6.79
C ALA A 282 6.40 15.30 -5.60
N GLU A 283 5.71 14.31 -5.03
CA GLU A 283 6.27 13.50 -3.96
C GLU A 283 7.42 12.61 -4.43
N VAL A 284 7.29 11.97 -5.60
CA VAL A 284 8.38 11.18 -6.18
C VAL A 284 9.62 12.05 -6.38
N TRP A 285 9.44 13.27 -6.91
CA TRP A 285 10.55 14.21 -7.10
C TRP A 285 11.22 14.59 -5.79
N GLU A 286 10.42 14.91 -4.77
CA GLU A 286 10.94 15.26 -3.44
C GLU A 286 11.72 14.11 -2.81
N GLN A 287 11.18 12.89 -2.84
CA GLN A 287 11.84 11.70 -2.31
C GLN A 287 13.12 11.36 -3.09
N TYR A 288 13.12 11.53 -4.41
CA TYR A 288 14.30 11.35 -5.25
C TYR A 288 15.40 12.33 -4.87
N LEU A 289 15.07 13.62 -4.76
CA LEU A 289 16.05 14.63 -4.32
C LEU A 289 16.61 14.30 -2.94
N ARG A 290 15.75 13.88 -2.00
CA ARG A 290 16.20 13.44 -0.66
C ARG A 290 17.17 12.27 -0.74
N ALA A 291 16.87 11.26 -1.57
CA ALA A 291 17.74 10.10 -1.75
C ALA A 291 19.11 10.49 -2.33
N ILE A 292 19.12 11.31 -3.37
CA ILE A 292 20.35 11.81 -4.03
C ILE A 292 21.17 12.68 -3.07
N LEU A 293 20.53 13.62 -2.38
CA LEU A 293 21.21 14.52 -1.44
C LEU A 293 21.78 13.76 -0.25
N LYS A 294 21.02 12.80 0.28
CA LYS A 294 21.51 11.92 1.34
C LYS A 294 22.76 11.16 0.89
N LYS A 295 22.73 10.54 -0.28
CA LYS A 295 23.82 9.76 -0.82
C LYS A 295 25.09 10.58 -1.04
N ASN A 296 24.94 11.83 -1.54
CA ASN A 296 26.08 12.66 -1.93
C ASN A 296 26.59 13.61 -0.83
N LEU A 297 25.74 14.07 0.09
CA LEU A 297 26.11 15.07 1.08
C LEU A 297 26.44 14.51 2.47
N MET A 298 25.83 13.36 2.86
CA MET A 298 26.16 12.73 4.14
C MET A 298 27.64 12.36 4.31
N PRO A 299 28.37 11.89 3.27
CA PRO A 299 29.81 11.62 3.40
C PRO A 299 30.62 12.86 3.78
N TYR A 300 30.13 14.08 3.49
CA TYR A 300 30.78 15.34 3.86
C TYR A 300 30.30 15.93 5.20
N GLY A 301 29.60 15.12 6.03
CA GLY A 301 29.13 15.55 7.35
C GLY A 301 27.85 16.36 7.35
N TRP A 302 27.16 16.46 6.21
CA TRP A 302 25.87 17.10 6.14
C TRP A 302 24.77 16.21 6.69
N ARG A 303 23.87 16.80 7.50
CA ARG A 303 22.67 16.13 8.00
C ARG A 303 21.45 16.82 7.42
N TYR A 304 20.44 16.07 6.99
CA TYR A 304 19.17 16.67 6.59
C TYR A 304 18.11 16.38 7.67
N ARG A 305 17.17 17.30 7.77
CA ARG A 305 16.01 17.13 8.67
C ARG A 305 14.90 16.41 7.94
N ASN A 306 14.33 15.39 8.57
CA ASN A 306 13.16 14.66 8.06
C ASN A 306 11.85 15.46 8.22
N ASP A 307 11.92 16.70 8.68
CA ASP A 307 10.74 17.52 8.99
C ASP A 307 10.25 18.23 7.72
N ILE A 308 9.18 17.70 7.14
CA ILE A 308 8.56 18.23 5.92
C ILE A 308 8.14 19.69 6.07
N GLN A 309 7.65 20.09 7.25
CA GLN A 309 7.24 21.46 7.50
C GLN A 309 8.42 22.46 7.46
N LEU A 310 9.62 22.02 7.82
CA LEU A 310 10.82 22.83 7.77
C LEU A 310 11.47 22.90 6.39
N ALA A 311 11.29 21.85 5.56
CA ALA A 311 11.68 21.88 4.16
C ALA A 311 10.93 23.00 3.41
N TYR A 312 9.66 23.20 3.71
CA TYR A 312 8.85 24.29 3.17
C TYR A 312 9.35 25.68 3.60
N LYS A 313 10.09 25.79 4.71
CA LYS A 313 10.71 27.03 5.20
C LYS A 313 12.17 27.22 4.76
N GLY A 314 12.69 26.41 3.86
CA GLY A 314 14.04 26.55 3.30
C GLY A 314 15.19 26.00 4.15
N TYR A 315 14.92 25.24 5.20
CA TYR A 315 15.97 24.67 6.07
C TYR A 315 16.23 23.19 5.74
N PHE A 316 16.80 22.94 4.57
CA PHE A 316 17.07 21.56 4.12
C PHE A 316 18.28 20.89 4.79
N PHE A 317 19.28 21.67 5.25
CA PHE A 317 20.54 21.13 5.75
C PHE A 317 21.03 21.87 7.01
N GLN A 318 21.53 21.12 7.97
CA GLN A 318 22.38 21.61 9.04
C GLN A 318 23.76 20.94 8.92
N ARG A 319 24.82 21.73 9.09
CA ARG A 319 26.22 21.30 9.13
C ARG A 319 26.55 20.65 10.46
#